data_d494f833df6fbdce860ed491520e9bb2
#
_entry.id   d494f833df6fbdce860ed491520e9bb2
#
_cell.length_a   1.000
_cell.length_b   1.000
_cell.length_c   1.000
_cell.angle_alpha   90.00
_cell.angle_beta   90.00
_cell.angle_gamma   90.00
#
_symmetry.space_group_name_H-M   'P 1'
#
loop_
_entity.id
_entity.type
_entity.pdbx_description
1 polymer ?
#
loop_
_entity_poly.entity_id
_entity_poly.type
_entity_poly.pdbx_seq_one_letter_code
_entity_poly.pdbx_strand_id
1 'polypeptide(L)'
;MTQIPDGGFQVKDGCWSTPGPGIPYTGVSSATSGYSQDVPFGKWNKILTDNGIARIKGDIVGNGSYFCGELRHSDWSTEDERSKDGVVPSGLTWRGKMGDSIPDGPLAAATHFRRWLIANGTPVSGEAMASQESVVYSAAETGVRQPSDRQCPDRAPLEGHGGALCLSRTAIVMPDSLTILGTAQSATLNHIASIANHQSDNFCAETLLKAIGKSNNGSDDYDTATAALHRALSPIGLAGPSAGMRFADGSGLSRKNYLSPEFLVSLLRGMARSRHYKDYLHSLPRPGRADGTLKTRLPKAPSAVKDRIYMKSGSMNGVRCFSGYILPSDGNSQNTICFSIMVNNYVGSQTKLAPVLDALILELANEN
;
A
#
# COMPACT_ATOMS: atom_id res chain seq x y z
N MET A 1 -15.98 6.20 2.10
CA MET A 1 -15.05 5.27 2.76
C MET A 1 -15.79 4.68 3.93
N THR A 2 -16.17 3.42 3.86
CA THR A 2 -16.41 2.64 5.05
C THR A 2 -15.12 2.70 5.85
N GLN A 3 -15.18 3.06 7.11
CA GLN A 3 -14.08 2.87 8.04
C GLN A 3 -13.62 1.44 7.86
N ILE A 4 -12.39 1.24 7.38
CA ILE A 4 -11.78 -0.09 7.43
C ILE A 4 -11.65 -0.36 8.91
N PRO A 5 -12.27 -1.42 9.44
CA PRO A 5 -12.16 -1.74 10.86
C PRO A 5 -10.68 -1.77 11.21
N ASP A 6 -10.36 -1.25 12.37
CA ASP A 6 -9.01 -1.11 12.87
C ASP A 6 -8.20 -2.37 12.63
N GLY A 7 -7.18 -2.26 11.76
CA GLY A 7 -6.26 -3.35 11.50
C GLY A 7 -5.46 -3.64 12.75
N GLY A 8 -5.84 -4.65 13.49
CA GLY A 8 -5.16 -5.04 14.70
C GLY A 8 -4.13 -6.14 14.45
N PHE A 9 -3.10 -6.19 15.27
CA PHE A 9 -2.20 -7.34 15.39
C PHE A 9 -2.62 -8.15 16.60
N GLN A 10 -2.60 -9.46 16.46
CA GLN A 10 -2.83 -10.37 17.58
C GLN A 10 -1.56 -11.17 17.85
N VAL A 11 -1.24 -11.33 19.12
CA VAL A 11 -0.18 -12.21 19.58
C VAL A 11 -0.80 -13.42 20.20
N LYS A 12 -0.32 -14.58 19.82
CA LYS A 12 -0.79 -15.81 20.36
C LYS A 12 0.35 -16.80 20.49
N ASP A 13 0.61 -17.30 21.72
CA ASP A 13 1.69 -18.27 22.04
C ASP A 13 3.00 -18.05 21.25
N GLY A 14 3.39 -16.80 21.09
CA GLY A 14 4.54 -16.39 20.28
C GLY A 14 4.25 -16.14 18.79
N CYS A 15 3.01 -16.30 18.32
CA CYS A 15 2.63 -16.03 16.92
C CYS A 15 1.96 -14.66 16.77
N TRP A 16 2.20 -14.03 15.62
CA TRP A 16 1.60 -12.74 15.24
C TRP A 16 0.68 -12.94 14.05
N SER A 17 -0.55 -12.49 14.14
CA SER A 17 -1.48 -12.47 13.02
C SER A 17 -2.22 -11.14 12.94
N THR A 18 -2.69 -10.79 11.74
CA THR A 18 -3.63 -9.69 11.54
C THR A 18 -5.04 -10.24 11.57
N PRO A 19 -5.88 -9.92 12.56
CA PRO A 19 -7.27 -10.35 12.57
C PRO A 19 -8.14 -9.35 11.82
N GLY A 20 -8.99 -9.85 10.97
CA GLY A 20 -10.05 -9.08 10.33
C GLY A 20 -9.60 -8.20 9.17
N PRO A 21 -10.52 -7.43 8.56
CA PRO A 21 -10.29 -6.63 7.37
C PRO A 21 -9.50 -5.34 7.69
N GLY A 22 -8.27 -5.49 8.15
CA GLY A 22 -7.32 -4.39 8.32
C GLY A 22 -6.36 -4.31 7.14
N ILE A 23 -5.91 -3.12 6.82
CA ILE A 23 -4.76 -2.96 5.93
C ILE A 23 -3.54 -3.45 6.68
N PRO A 24 -2.68 -4.30 6.06
CA PRO A 24 -1.46 -4.77 6.70
C PRO A 24 -0.66 -3.58 7.25
N TYR A 25 -0.11 -3.75 8.44
CA TYR A 25 0.73 -2.74 9.05
C TYR A 25 1.93 -2.47 8.13
N THR A 26 1.91 -1.35 7.45
CA THR A 26 3.06 -0.83 6.74
C THR A 26 3.87 0.01 7.73
N GLY A 27 4.85 -0.59 8.38
CA GLY A 27 5.82 0.14 9.19
C GLY A 27 6.66 1.02 8.27
N VAL A 28 6.13 2.16 7.82
CA VAL A 28 6.87 3.14 7.06
C VAL A 28 7.45 4.15 8.05
N SER A 29 8.74 4.05 8.32
CA SER A 29 9.47 5.17 8.89
C SER A 29 9.75 6.15 7.76
N SER A 30 8.98 7.23 7.65
CA SER A 30 9.48 8.37 6.89
C SER A 30 10.46 9.13 7.78
N ALA A 31 11.68 9.33 7.30
CA ALA A 31 12.68 10.17 7.97
C ALA A 31 12.22 11.63 8.19
N THR A 32 11.07 12.00 7.66
CA THR A 32 10.49 13.35 7.69
C THR A 32 9.31 13.51 8.64
N SER A 33 8.78 12.43 9.25
CA SER A 33 7.55 12.50 10.05
C SER A 33 7.70 12.12 11.54
N GLY A 34 8.92 11.97 12.05
CA GLY A 34 9.13 11.62 13.46
C GLY A 34 8.67 10.21 13.85
N TYR A 35 8.33 9.36 12.89
CA TYR A 35 8.09 7.94 13.13
C TYR A 35 9.43 7.23 13.32
N SER A 36 9.75 6.91 14.56
CA SER A 36 10.84 5.99 14.88
C SER A 36 10.56 4.62 14.25
N GLN A 37 11.59 4.00 13.68
CA GLN A 37 11.52 2.64 13.12
C GLN A 37 11.01 1.62 14.15
N ASP A 38 11.13 1.91 15.43
CA ASP A 38 10.84 1.03 16.55
C ASP A 38 9.43 1.21 17.14
N VAL A 39 8.65 2.20 16.66
CA VAL A 39 7.31 2.49 17.23
C VAL A 39 6.38 1.30 17.25
N PRO A 40 6.27 0.45 16.21
CA PRO A 40 5.45 -0.75 16.28
C PRO A 40 5.91 -1.73 17.35
N PHE A 41 7.20 -2.00 17.39
CA PHE A 41 7.78 -2.98 18.29
C PHE A 41 7.67 -2.56 19.76
N GLY A 42 7.79 -1.27 20.05
CA GLY A 42 7.53 -0.74 21.38
C GLY A 42 6.08 -0.95 21.83
N LYS A 43 5.11 -0.74 20.94
CA LYS A 43 3.70 -1.03 21.22
C LYS A 43 3.44 -2.51 21.45
N TRP A 44 4.05 -3.37 20.64
CA TRP A 44 3.91 -4.82 20.77
C TRP A 44 4.57 -5.33 22.04
N ASN A 45 5.75 -4.83 22.39
CA ASN A 45 6.40 -5.16 23.67
C ASN A 45 5.56 -4.71 24.87
N LYS A 46 4.93 -3.54 24.77
CA LYS A 46 4.00 -3.10 25.83
C LYS A 46 2.85 -4.09 26.01
N ILE A 47 2.27 -4.65 24.95
CA ILE A 47 1.26 -5.69 25.04
C ILE A 47 1.82 -6.92 25.80
N LEU A 48 3.04 -7.34 25.50
CA LEU A 48 3.69 -8.45 26.22
C LEU A 48 3.84 -8.13 27.72
N THR A 49 4.38 -6.97 28.06
CA THR A 49 4.60 -6.56 29.45
C THR A 49 3.29 -6.38 30.22
N ASP A 50 2.26 -5.79 29.59
CA ASP A 50 0.94 -5.64 30.21
C ASP A 50 0.27 -7.00 30.53
N ASN A 51 0.64 -8.06 29.79
CA ASN A 51 0.21 -9.44 30.05
C ASN A 51 1.21 -10.24 30.92
N GLY A 52 2.18 -9.59 31.55
CA GLY A 52 3.13 -10.23 32.47
C GLY A 52 4.21 -11.09 31.80
N ILE A 53 4.38 -10.95 30.47
CA ILE A 53 5.35 -11.73 29.69
C ILE A 53 6.70 -11.06 29.73
N ALA A 54 7.59 -11.53 30.62
CA ALA A 54 8.94 -11.01 30.77
C ALA A 54 9.99 -11.73 29.89
N ARG A 55 9.65 -12.86 29.28
CA ARG A 55 10.52 -13.65 28.38
C ARG A 55 9.69 -14.52 27.46
N ILE A 56 10.22 -14.85 26.30
CA ILE A 56 9.62 -15.75 25.32
C ILE A 56 10.51 -16.99 25.19
N LYS A 57 9.97 -18.19 25.49
CA LYS A 57 10.69 -19.44 25.35
C LYS A 57 10.59 -20.05 23.95
N GLY A 58 9.51 -19.76 23.22
CA GLY A 58 9.24 -20.24 21.88
C GLY A 58 9.70 -19.26 20.79
N ASP A 59 9.21 -19.50 19.58
CA ASP A 59 9.54 -18.76 18.37
C ASP A 59 8.71 -17.48 18.25
N ILE A 60 9.21 -16.53 17.45
CA ILE A 60 8.45 -15.39 16.95
C ILE A 60 8.00 -15.71 15.54
N VAL A 61 6.70 -15.92 15.35
CA VAL A 61 6.13 -16.29 14.06
C VAL A 61 5.39 -15.12 13.43
N GLY A 62 5.86 -14.64 12.29
CA GLY A 62 5.14 -13.69 11.46
C GLY A 62 4.11 -14.42 10.61
N ASN A 63 2.82 -14.07 10.74
CA ASN A 63 1.76 -14.66 9.94
C ASN A 63 1.30 -13.69 8.84
N GLY A 64 1.42 -14.12 7.57
CA GLY A 64 1.06 -13.36 6.37
C GLY A 64 -0.27 -13.77 5.75
N SER A 65 -1.04 -14.67 6.38
CA SER A 65 -2.22 -15.33 5.80
C SER A 65 -3.40 -14.40 5.48
N TYR A 66 -3.36 -13.13 5.89
CA TYR A 66 -4.41 -12.17 5.52
C TYR A 66 -4.54 -12.00 4.00
N PHE A 67 -3.41 -11.96 3.29
CA PHE A 67 -3.38 -12.01 1.83
C PHE A 67 -2.94 -13.40 1.37
N CYS A 68 -3.84 -14.07 0.65
CA CYS A 68 -3.64 -15.45 0.16
C CYS A 68 -3.45 -15.50 -1.36
N GLY A 69 -3.79 -14.43 -2.08
CA GLY A 69 -3.64 -14.31 -3.52
C GLY A 69 -2.18 -14.19 -3.98
N GLU A 70 -1.98 -13.99 -5.26
CA GLU A 70 -0.65 -13.77 -5.85
C GLU A 70 0.09 -12.64 -5.13
N LEU A 71 1.32 -12.87 -4.70
CA LEU A 71 2.14 -11.85 -4.04
C LEU A 71 2.68 -10.82 -5.03
N ARG A 72 2.82 -11.21 -6.30
CA ARG A 72 3.30 -10.38 -7.40
C ARG A 72 2.39 -10.55 -8.59
N HIS A 73 2.22 -9.50 -9.36
CA HIS A 73 1.45 -9.58 -10.59
C HIS A 73 2.26 -10.28 -11.68
N SER A 74 1.65 -11.24 -12.39
CA SER A 74 2.30 -12.05 -13.43
C SER A 74 2.82 -11.24 -14.63
N ASP A 75 2.31 -10.02 -14.84
CA ASP A 75 2.71 -9.12 -15.92
C ASP A 75 3.90 -8.22 -15.58
N TRP A 76 4.42 -8.28 -14.36
CA TRP A 76 5.64 -7.53 -14.02
C TRP A 76 6.86 -8.15 -14.68
N SER A 77 7.71 -7.31 -15.25
CA SER A 77 8.96 -7.80 -15.82
C SER A 77 9.92 -8.21 -14.71
N THR A 78 10.83 -9.15 -15.03
CA THR A 78 11.89 -9.55 -14.09
C THR A 78 12.78 -8.38 -13.65
N GLU A 79 12.93 -7.36 -14.52
CA GLU A 79 13.70 -6.15 -14.20
C GLU A 79 12.93 -5.31 -13.15
N ASP A 80 11.62 -5.12 -13.36
CA ASP A 80 10.76 -4.39 -12.42
C ASP A 80 10.70 -5.10 -11.07
N GLU A 81 10.57 -6.43 -11.05
CA GLU A 81 10.56 -7.23 -9.82
C GLU A 81 11.83 -7.12 -8.99
N ARG A 82 12.98 -7.03 -9.66
CA ARG A 82 14.30 -6.90 -9.01
C ARG A 82 14.65 -5.48 -8.63
N SER A 83 13.92 -4.51 -9.16
CA SER A 83 14.12 -3.10 -8.86
C SER A 83 13.58 -2.75 -7.45
N LYS A 84 13.92 -1.54 -6.99
CA LYS A 84 13.31 -0.97 -5.78
C LYS A 84 11.78 -0.78 -5.88
N ASP A 85 11.25 -0.80 -7.10
CA ASP A 85 9.84 -0.58 -7.40
C ASP A 85 9.03 -1.89 -7.35
N GLY A 86 9.73 -3.05 -7.46
CA GLY A 86 9.14 -4.37 -7.23
C GLY A 86 8.84 -4.60 -5.77
N VAL A 87 7.60 -4.98 -5.46
CA VAL A 87 7.11 -5.13 -4.08
C VAL A 87 6.40 -6.47 -3.89
N VAL A 88 6.37 -6.93 -2.65
CA VAL A 88 5.69 -8.17 -2.24
C VAL A 88 4.73 -7.84 -1.11
N PRO A 89 3.49 -7.41 -1.43
CA PRO A 89 2.49 -7.17 -0.40
C PRO A 89 2.11 -8.50 0.29
N SER A 90 2.16 -8.51 1.61
CA SER A 90 1.71 -9.65 2.41
C SER A 90 0.84 -9.18 3.57
N GLY A 91 0.17 -10.13 4.25
CA GLY A 91 -0.67 -9.81 5.40
C GLY A 91 0.08 -9.19 6.57
N LEU A 92 1.38 -9.42 6.65
CA LEU A 92 2.28 -8.79 7.62
C LEU A 92 3.59 -8.45 6.92
N THR A 93 3.95 -7.17 6.90
CA THR A 93 5.24 -6.71 6.35
C THR A 93 5.81 -5.59 7.21
N TRP A 94 7.07 -5.71 7.56
CA TRP A 94 7.85 -4.62 8.14
C TRP A 94 8.97 -4.24 7.18
N ARG A 95 9.08 -2.96 6.87
CA ARG A 95 10.14 -2.39 6.04
C ARG A 95 10.99 -1.45 6.85
N GLY A 96 12.30 -1.62 6.82
CA GLY A 96 13.25 -0.77 7.54
C GLY A 96 13.22 0.67 7.07
N LYS A 97 13.01 0.88 5.79
CA LYS A 97 12.81 2.20 5.18
C LYS A 97 11.86 2.09 3.98
N MET A 98 11.35 3.25 3.58
CA MET A 98 10.55 3.37 2.37
C MET A 98 11.36 2.96 1.13
N GLY A 99 10.71 2.23 0.21
CA GLY A 99 11.34 1.74 -1.01
C GLY A 99 12.16 0.47 -0.85
N ASP A 100 12.28 -0.11 0.37
CA ASP A 100 12.85 -1.44 0.51
C ASP A 100 11.88 -2.49 -0.05
N SER A 101 12.38 -3.32 -0.95
CA SER A 101 11.67 -4.53 -1.40
C SER A 101 11.99 -5.65 -0.42
N ILE A 102 10.97 -6.16 0.26
CA ILE A 102 11.10 -7.25 1.24
C ILE A 102 10.49 -8.50 0.63
N PRO A 103 11.29 -9.50 0.25
CA PRO A 103 10.79 -10.72 -0.39
C PRO A 103 9.84 -11.53 0.48
N ASP A 104 10.12 -11.58 1.79
CA ASP A 104 9.30 -12.27 2.79
C ASP A 104 8.97 -11.30 3.93
N GLY A 105 7.82 -10.64 3.80
CA GLY A 105 7.36 -9.65 4.78
C GLY A 105 7.15 -10.23 6.17
N PRO A 106 6.46 -11.38 6.33
CA PRO A 106 6.23 -12.03 7.61
C PRO A 106 7.53 -12.43 8.33
N LEU A 107 8.47 -13.06 7.62
CA LEU A 107 9.76 -13.42 8.19
C LEU A 107 10.58 -12.19 8.59
N ALA A 108 10.57 -11.16 7.76
CA ALA A 108 11.26 -9.90 8.07
C ALA A 108 10.68 -9.27 9.34
N ALA A 109 9.35 -9.19 9.46
CA ALA A 109 8.68 -8.66 10.64
C ALA A 109 9.04 -9.44 11.91
N ALA A 110 8.96 -10.79 11.86
CA ALA A 110 9.33 -11.66 12.97
C ALA A 110 10.80 -11.49 13.37
N THR A 111 11.71 -11.48 12.38
CA THR A 111 13.15 -11.33 12.60
C THR A 111 13.50 -10.01 13.27
N HIS A 112 12.94 -8.93 12.75
CA HIS A 112 13.22 -7.59 13.30
C HIS A 112 12.61 -7.42 14.69
N PHE A 113 11.39 -7.91 14.92
CA PHE A 113 10.76 -7.87 16.23
C PHE A 113 11.54 -8.68 17.26
N ARG A 114 11.95 -9.91 16.92
CA ARG A 114 12.79 -10.74 17.79
C ARG A 114 14.09 -10.02 18.21
N ARG A 115 14.81 -9.45 17.22
CA ARG A 115 16.03 -8.70 17.48
C ARG A 115 15.78 -7.49 18.39
N TRP A 116 14.69 -6.79 18.13
CA TRP A 116 14.30 -5.62 18.92
C TRP A 116 13.98 -6.00 20.38
N LEU A 117 13.23 -7.08 20.60
CA LEU A 117 12.90 -7.61 21.93
C LEU A 117 14.17 -7.92 22.74
N ILE A 118 15.10 -8.66 22.13
CA ILE A 118 16.38 -9.02 22.79
C ILE A 118 17.19 -7.76 23.11
N ALA A 119 17.30 -6.82 22.18
CA ALA A 119 18.03 -5.57 22.38
C ALA A 119 17.39 -4.67 23.46
N ASN A 120 16.09 -4.81 23.71
CA ASN A 120 15.36 -4.02 24.72
C ASN A 120 15.05 -4.82 26.00
N GLY A 121 15.80 -5.90 26.25
CA GLY A 121 15.79 -6.60 27.55
C GLY A 121 14.72 -7.68 27.70
N THR A 122 14.00 -8.06 26.62
CA THR A 122 13.07 -9.18 26.62
C THR A 122 13.73 -10.41 25.98
N PRO A 123 14.18 -11.42 26.75
CA PRO A 123 14.83 -12.61 26.19
C PRO A 123 13.89 -13.42 25.32
N VAL A 124 14.38 -13.85 24.16
CA VAL A 124 13.67 -14.77 23.24
C VAL A 124 14.60 -15.96 22.95
N SER A 125 14.20 -17.16 23.36
CA SER A 125 15.02 -18.38 23.18
C SER A 125 14.84 -19.03 21.83
N GLY A 126 13.66 -18.89 21.21
CA GLY A 126 13.34 -19.46 19.91
C GLY A 126 13.80 -18.61 18.72
N GLU A 127 13.44 -19.03 17.53
CA GLU A 127 13.83 -18.40 16.27
C GLU A 127 12.74 -17.48 15.70
N ALA A 128 13.05 -16.77 14.62
CA ALA A 128 12.07 -16.03 13.83
C ALA A 128 11.62 -16.88 12.66
N MET A 129 10.31 -16.99 12.46
CA MET A 129 9.68 -17.83 11.44
C MET A 129 8.58 -17.06 10.70
N ALA A 130 8.19 -17.56 9.52
CA ALA A 130 7.02 -17.09 8.78
C ALA A 130 5.96 -18.20 8.69
N SER A 131 4.69 -17.79 8.69
CA SER A 131 3.55 -18.67 8.42
C SER A 131 2.60 -18.02 7.43
N GLN A 132 1.97 -18.85 6.60
CA GLN A 132 0.87 -18.50 5.70
C GLN A 132 -0.40 -19.29 6.07
N GLU A 133 -0.40 -19.99 7.16
CA GLU A 133 -1.56 -20.75 7.63
C GLU A 133 -2.66 -19.79 8.10
N SER A 134 -3.86 -20.03 7.63
CA SER A 134 -5.03 -19.27 8.08
C SER A 134 -5.32 -19.59 9.54
N VAL A 135 -5.32 -18.56 10.37
CA VAL A 135 -5.72 -18.69 11.77
C VAL A 135 -7.22 -18.40 11.85
N VAL A 136 -7.99 -19.44 12.21
CA VAL A 136 -9.44 -19.32 12.40
C VAL A 136 -9.70 -18.96 13.85
N TYR A 137 -10.32 -17.80 14.08
CA TYR A 137 -10.77 -17.39 15.42
C TYR A 137 -12.24 -17.68 15.58
N SER A 138 -12.68 -18.15 16.72
CA SER A 138 -14.11 -18.26 17.00
C SER A 138 -14.72 -16.85 17.10
N ALA A 139 -15.89 -16.66 16.49
CA ALA A 139 -16.60 -15.37 16.52
C ALA A 139 -16.94 -14.92 17.95
N ALA A 140 -16.95 -15.84 18.93
CA ALA A 140 -17.21 -15.55 20.34
C ALA A 140 -16.07 -14.78 21.01
N GLU A 141 -14.81 -14.92 20.53
CA GLU A 141 -13.64 -14.31 21.17
C GLU A 141 -13.30 -12.92 20.62
N THR A 142 -13.71 -12.61 19.40
CA THR A 142 -13.27 -11.37 18.72
C THR A 142 -14.37 -10.36 18.51
N GLY A 143 -15.65 -10.75 18.61
CA GLY A 143 -16.78 -9.87 18.24
C GLY A 143 -16.81 -9.45 16.76
N VAL A 144 -15.88 -9.92 15.95
CA VAL A 144 -15.73 -9.61 14.53
C VAL A 144 -16.33 -10.74 13.70
N ARG A 145 -17.24 -10.41 12.78
CA ARG A 145 -17.73 -11.37 11.77
C ARG A 145 -16.57 -11.85 10.91
N GLN A 146 -16.35 -13.16 10.89
CA GLN A 146 -15.35 -13.79 10.02
C GLN A 146 -15.74 -13.59 8.54
N PRO A 147 -14.76 -13.33 7.67
CA PRO A 147 -14.96 -13.58 6.23
C PRO A 147 -15.18 -15.07 6.05
N SER A 148 -16.17 -15.43 5.20
CA SER A 148 -16.55 -16.82 4.91
C SER A 148 -15.36 -17.78 4.78
N ASP A 149 -15.55 -19.04 5.23
CA ASP A 149 -14.65 -20.20 5.26
C ASP A 149 -13.95 -20.60 3.94
N ARG A 150 -13.37 -19.65 3.22
CA ARG A 150 -12.56 -19.95 2.04
C ARG A 150 -11.12 -20.15 2.50
N GLN A 151 -10.73 -21.41 2.59
CA GLN A 151 -9.33 -21.81 2.66
C GLN A 151 -8.56 -21.13 1.52
N CYS A 152 -7.37 -20.62 1.83
CA CYS A 152 -6.45 -20.18 0.78
C CYS A 152 -6.25 -21.35 -0.20
N PRO A 153 -6.46 -21.15 -1.51
CA PRO A 153 -6.22 -22.22 -2.47
C PRO A 153 -4.76 -22.67 -2.34
N ASP A 154 -4.55 -24.00 -2.41
CA ASP A 154 -3.21 -24.57 -2.40
C ASP A 154 -2.37 -23.90 -3.49
N ARG A 155 -1.37 -23.12 -3.08
CA ARG A 155 -0.45 -22.49 -4.02
C ARG A 155 0.43 -23.58 -4.61
N ALA A 156 0.31 -23.77 -5.92
CA ALA A 156 1.30 -24.55 -6.67
C ALA A 156 2.69 -23.92 -6.43
N PRO A 157 3.76 -24.74 -6.33
CA PRO A 157 5.12 -24.23 -6.27
C PRO A 157 5.37 -23.35 -7.51
N LEU A 158 5.92 -22.16 -7.31
CA LEU A 158 6.40 -21.33 -8.42
C LEU A 158 7.58 -22.07 -9.07
N GLU A 159 7.28 -22.91 -10.06
CA GLU A 159 8.32 -23.53 -10.90
C GLU A 159 8.89 -22.50 -11.87
N GLY A 160 10.17 -22.31 -11.76
CA GLY A 160 11.01 -21.71 -12.79
C GLY A 160 11.20 -20.21 -12.72
N HIS A 161 12.16 -19.79 -11.91
CA HIS A 161 13.21 -18.80 -12.26
C HIS A 161 14.19 -18.77 -11.09
N GLY A 162 15.45 -18.98 -11.37
CA GLY A 162 16.55 -19.29 -10.46
C GLY A 162 16.63 -18.37 -9.24
N GLY A 163 16.38 -18.95 -8.11
CA GLY A 163 16.34 -18.35 -6.79
C GLY A 163 15.07 -18.77 -6.07
N ALA A 164 14.89 -20.08 -5.89
CA ALA A 164 13.80 -20.63 -5.10
C ALA A 164 13.89 -20.10 -3.67
N LEU A 165 13.16 -19.04 -3.35
CA LEU A 165 12.65 -18.85 -2.01
C LEU A 165 11.64 -19.97 -1.78
N CYS A 166 12.17 -21.14 -1.43
CA CYS A 166 11.39 -22.21 -0.86
C CYS A 166 10.86 -21.67 0.46
N LEU A 167 9.64 -21.12 0.46
CA LEU A 167 8.87 -20.96 1.69
C LEU A 167 8.66 -22.38 2.19
N SER A 168 9.56 -22.82 3.06
CA SER A 168 9.41 -24.08 3.76
C SER A 168 8.03 -24.06 4.42
N ARG A 169 7.09 -24.84 3.92
CA ARG A 169 5.83 -25.15 4.57
C ARG A 169 6.16 -26.05 5.76
N THR A 170 6.79 -25.47 6.77
CA THR A 170 6.80 -26.13 8.08
C THR A 170 5.39 -25.89 8.62
N ALA A 171 4.56 -26.94 8.58
CA ALA A 171 3.26 -26.92 9.22
C ALA A 171 3.49 -26.57 10.69
N ILE A 172 3.17 -25.34 11.06
CA ILE A 172 3.17 -24.95 12.46
C ILE A 172 1.89 -25.55 13.04
N VAL A 173 2.05 -26.62 13.80
CA VAL A 173 0.94 -27.19 14.56
C VAL A 173 0.53 -26.14 15.59
N MET A 174 -0.59 -25.48 15.32
CA MET A 174 -1.13 -24.50 16.23
C MET A 174 -1.71 -25.21 17.45
N PRO A 175 -1.42 -24.76 18.67
CA PRO A 175 -2.04 -25.32 19.89
C PRO A 175 -3.57 -25.17 19.82
N ASP A 176 -4.29 -26.11 20.42
CA ASP A 176 -5.76 -26.13 20.47
C ASP A 176 -6.37 -24.88 21.14
N SER A 177 -5.57 -24.13 21.89
CA SER A 177 -5.97 -22.87 22.52
C SER A 177 -5.01 -21.75 22.16
N LEU A 178 -5.49 -20.77 21.43
CA LEU A 178 -4.77 -19.55 21.11
C LEU A 178 -5.23 -18.45 22.09
N THR A 179 -4.35 -17.69 22.73
CA THR A 179 -4.69 -16.55 23.59
C THR A 179 -4.38 -15.24 22.88
N ILE A 180 -5.38 -14.41 22.67
CA ILE A 180 -5.18 -13.06 22.15
C ILE A 180 -4.60 -12.20 23.28
N LEU A 181 -3.37 -11.76 23.14
CA LEU A 181 -2.74 -10.88 24.13
C LEU A 181 -3.13 -9.41 23.92
N GLY A 182 -3.35 -9.02 22.69
CA GLY A 182 -3.74 -7.64 22.36
C GLY A 182 -3.77 -7.37 20.86
N THR A 183 -4.17 -6.16 20.51
CA THR A 183 -4.24 -5.66 19.14
C THR A 183 -3.52 -4.33 19.03
N ALA A 184 -2.87 -4.08 17.89
CA ALA A 184 -2.29 -2.78 17.55
C ALA A 184 -2.93 -2.25 16.27
N GLN A 185 -3.30 -0.98 16.27
CA GLN A 185 -3.93 -0.34 15.11
C GLN A 185 -2.87 0.12 14.12
N SER A 186 -3.17 -0.03 12.82
CA SER A 186 -2.39 0.58 11.74
C SER A 186 -2.57 2.11 11.71
N ALA A 187 -1.81 2.79 10.85
CA ALA A 187 -2.12 4.16 10.47
C ALA A 187 -3.51 4.25 9.81
N THR A 188 -4.11 5.43 9.82
CA THR A 188 -5.40 5.65 9.14
C THR A 188 -5.27 5.44 7.64
N LEU A 189 -6.37 5.06 6.97
CA LEU A 189 -6.40 4.88 5.52
C LEU A 189 -5.94 6.15 4.78
N ASN A 190 -6.35 7.33 5.25
CA ASN A 190 -5.93 8.60 4.67
C ASN A 190 -4.40 8.78 4.73
N HIS A 191 -3.77 8.41 5.84
CA HIS A 191 -2.31 8.47 5.96
C HIS A 191 -1.62 7.50 5.01
N ILE A 192 -2.10 6.26 4.89
CA ILE A 192 -1.55 5.26 3.97
C ILE A 192 -1.71 5.71 2.51
N ALA A 193 -2.88 6.24 2.14
CA ALA A 193 -3.11 6.80 0.81
C ALA A 193 -2.20 8.00 0.51
N SER A 194 -1.95 8.84 1.52
CA SER A 194 -0.99 9.96 1.40
C SER A 194 0.43 9.47 1.14
N ILE A 195 0.88 8.42 1.82
CA ILE A 195 2.18 7.79 1.55
C ILE A 195 2.23 7.26 0.11
N ALA A 196 1.20 6.49 -0.32
CA ALA A 196 1.12 5.96 -1.66
C ALA A 196 1.24 7.05 -2.74
N ASN A 197 0.60 8.20 -2.52
CA ASN A 197 0.61 9.29 -3.48
C ASN A 197 1.85 10.19 -3.38
N HIS A 198 2.23 10.67 -2.19
CA HIS A 198 3.35 11.59 -1.98
C HIS A 198 4.68 10.96 -2.34
N GLN A 199 4.90 9.71 -1.88
CA GLN A 199 6.15 9.01 -2.10
C GLN A 199 6.14 8.12 -3.34
N SER A 200 4.96 7.97 -3.98
CA SER A 200 4.77 7.00 -5.06
C SER A 200 5.14 5.58 -4.61
N ASP A 201 4.64 5.20 -3.43
CA ASP A 201 4.99 3.94 -2.79
C ASP A 201 4.14 2.79 -3.36
N ASN A 202 4.77 1.95 -4.17
CA ASN A 202 4.12 0.82 -4.83
C ASN A 202 3.58 -0.21 -3.83
N PHE A 203 4.28 -0.42 -2.71
CA PHE A 203 3.82 -1.36 -1.68
C PHE A 203 2.48 -0.91 -1.08
N CYS A 204 2.34 0.36 -0.75
CA CYS A 204 1.08 0.91 -0.25
C CYS A 204 -0.03 0.80 -1.30
N ALA A 205 0.28 1.09 -2.57
CA ALA A 205 -0.70 1.02 -3.65
C ALA A 205 -1.21 -0.42 -3.90
N GLU A 206 -0.30 -1.40 -3.97
CA GLU A 206 -0.65 -2.82 -4.11
C GLU A 206 -1.43 -3.34 -2.89
N THR A 207 -0.99 -2.98 -1.69
CA THR A 207 -1.68 -3.35 -0.45
C THR A 207 -3.10 -2.81 -0.40
N LEU A 208 -3.32 -1.55 -0.83
CA LEU A 208 -4.64 -0.94 -0.92
C LEU A 208 -5.54 -1.67 -1.93
N LEU A 209 -5.02 -2.02 -3.10
CA LEU A 209 -5.77 -2.78 -4.11
C LEU A 209 -6.20 -4.14 -3.56
N LYS A 210 -5.26 -4.92 -2.98
CA LYS A 210 -5.54 -6.22 -2.38
C LYS A 210 -6.56 -6.11 -1.23
N ALA A 211 -6.47 -5.08 -0.40
CA ALA A 211 -7.42 -4.83 0.67
C ALA A 211 -8.84 -4.53 0.13
N ILE A 212 -8.97 -3.81 -1.01
CA ILE A 212 -10.25 -3.60 -1.68
C ILE A 212 -10.84 -4.93 -2.13
N GLY A 213 -10.07 -5.80 -2.76
CA GLY A 213 -10.51 -7.13 -3.17
C GLY A 213 -10.96 -7.97 -1.98
N LYS A 214 -10.12 -8.03 -0.94
CA LYS A 214 -10.40 -8.81 0.27
C LYS A 214 -11.67 -8.35 0.99
N SER A 215 -11.88 -7.04 1.12
CA SER A 215 -13.04 -6.48 1.83
C SER A 215 -14.36 -6.63 1.05
N ASN A 216 -14.31 -6.67 -0.29
CA ASN A 216 -15.52 -6.74 -1.12
C ASN A 216 -15.92 -8.17 -1.47
N ASN A 217 -14.96 -9.05 -1.75
CA ASN A 217 -15.22 -10.39 -2.27
C ASN A 217 -14.50 -11.51 -1.49
N GLY A 218 -13.79 -11.19 -0.40
CA GLY A 218 -13.04 -12.14 0.40
C GLY A 218 -11.75 -12.66 -0.26
N SER A 219 -11.41 -12.21 -1.47
CA SER A 219 -10.18 -12.58 -2.19
C SER A 219 -9.33 -11.36 -2.49
N ASP A 220 -8.01 -11.55 -2.44
CA ASP A 220 -6.99 -10.56 -2.72
C ASP A 220 -6.22 -10.87 -4.02
N ASP A 221 -6.70 -11.80 -4.86
CA ASP A 221 -6.16 -11.98 -6.21
C ASP A 221 -6.39 -10.73 -7.07
N TYR A 222 -5.51 -10.48 -8.03
CA TYR A 222 -5.54 -9.24 -8.80
C TYR A 222 -6.81 -9.06 -9.64
N ASP A 223 -7.35 -10.12 -10.22
CA ASP A 223 -8.57 -10.04 -11.03
C ASP A 223 -9.78 -9.68 -10.17
N THR A 224 -9.91 -10.31 -9.00
CA THR A 224 -10.98 -9.99 -8.04
C THR A 224 -10.82 -8.60 -7.46
N ALA A 225 -9.60 -8.20 -7.14
CA ALA A 225 -9.31 -6.89 -6.56
C ALA A 225 -9.57 -5.75 -7.55
N THR A 226 -9.15 -5.90 -8.81
CA THR A 226 -9.42 -4.91 -9.85
C THR A 226 -10.89 -4.84 -10.23
N ALA A 227 -11.61 -5.97 -10.26
CA ALA A 227 -13.05 -5.98 -10.42
C ALA A 227 -13.79 -5.28 -9.26
N ALA A 228 -13.30 -5.44 -8.03
CA ALA A 228 -13.81 -4.70 -6.87
C ALA A 228 -13.52 -3.20 -6.95
N LEU A 229 -12.33 -2.82 -7.42
CA LEU A 229 -11.97 -1.43 -7.69
C LEU A 229 -12.93 -0.79 -8.72
N HIS A 230 -13.21 -1.46 -9.83
CA HIS A 230 -14.18 -0.97 -10.83
C HIS A 230 -15.54 -0.69 -10.20
N ARG A 231 -16.06 -1.60 -9.37
CA ARG A 231 -17.35 -1.38 -8.68
C ARG A 231 -17.29 -0.20 -7.71
N ALA A 232 -16.16 -0.02 -7.03
CA ALA A 232 -15.95 1.08 -6.09
C ALA A 232 -15.94 2.46 -6.75
N LEU A 233 -15.73 2.55 -8.06
CA LEU A 233 -15.77 3.78 -8.83
C LEU A 233 -17.20 4.21 -9.24
N SER A 234 -18.17 3.31 -9.14
CA SER A 234 -19.57 3.59 -9.51
C SER A 234 -20.19 4.78 -8.75
N PRO A 235 -20.01 4.95 -7.43
CA PRO A 235 -20.58 6.08 -6.69
C PRO A 235 -20.09 7.47 -7.12
N ILE A 236 -18.96 7.54 -7.82
CA ILE A 236 -18.42 8.80 -8.38
C ILE A 236 -18.72 8.96 -9.87
N GLY A 237 -19.65 8.15 -10.41
CA GLY A 237 -20.11 8.25 -11.78
C GLY A 237 -19.25 7.52 -12.82
N LEU A 238 -18.38 6.62 -12.36
CA LEU A 238 -17.50 5.82 -13.23
C LEU A 238 -17.91 4.34 -13.15
N ALA A 239 -18.95 3.97 -13.88
CA ALA A 239 -19.45 2.61 -13.90
C ALA A 239 -18.70 1.75 -14.92
N GLY A 240 -17.84 0.86 -14.41
CA GLY A 240 -17.20 -0.18 -15.20
C GLY A 240 -16.06 0.28 -16.12
N PRO A 241 -15.31 -0.67 -16.69
CA PRO A 241 -14.31 -0.36 -17.70
C PRO A 241 -15.01 0.03 -19.00
N SER A 242 -14.69 1.21 -19.56
CA SER A 242 -15.00 1.50 -20.95
C SER A 242 -14.17 0.56 -21.85
N ALA A 243 -14.65 0.33 -23.09
CA ALA A 243 -13.92 -0.50 -24.04
C ALA A 243 -12.45 -0.01 -24.17
N GLY A 244 -11.50 -0.92 -23.92
CA GLY A 244 -10.07 -0.63 -23.98
C GLY A 244 -9.42 -0.16 -22.68
N MET A 245 -10.15 -0.02 -21.57
CA MET A 245 -9.57 0.23 -20.25
C MET A 245 -9.28 -1.06 -19.49
N ARG A 246 -8.15 -1.07 -18.81
CA ARG A 246 -7.75 -2.16 -17.92
C ARG A 246 -6.95 -1.62 -16.73
N PHE A 247 -7.36 -2.03 -15.53
CA PHE A 247 -6.50 -2.03 -14.35
C PHE A 247 -5.90 -3.42 -14.21
N ALA A 248 -4.59 -3.53 -14.18
CA ALA A 248 -3.91 -4.79 -13.97
C ALA A 248 -3.43 -4.91 -12.52
N ASP A 249 -2.88 -3.83 -11.97
CA ASP A 249 -2.31 -3.77 -10.62
C ASP A 249 -2.64 -2.45 -9.92
N GLY A 250 -2.17 -2.29 -8.67
CA GLY A 250 -2.41 -1.08 -7.87
C GLY A 250 -1.35 0.00 -8.05
N SER A 251 -0.12 -0.39 -8.37
CA SER A 251 1.03 0.52 -8.47
C SER A 251 1.19 1.17 -9.83
N GLY A 252 0.62 0.57 -10.88
CA GLY A 252 0.85 0.97 -12.24
C GLY A 252 2.14 0.39 -12.84
N LEU A 253 2.78 -0.59 -12.19
CA LEU A 253 4.01 -1.21 -12.65
C LEU A 253 3.77 -2.13 -13.87
N SER A 254 2.61 -2.78 -13.92
CA SER A 254 2.21 -3.59 -15.08
C SER A 254 2.04 -2.72 -16.32
N ARG A 255 2.69 -3.12 -17.42
CA ARG A 255 2.54 -2.49 -18.73
C ARG A 255 1.20 -2.79 -19.40
N LYS A 256 0.37 -3.62 -18.78
CA LYS A 256 -0.99 -3.93 -19.23
C LYS A 256 -2.06 -3.09 -18.53
N ASN A 257 -1.67 -2.06 -17.77
CA ASN A 257 -2.59 -1.01 -17.37
C ASN A 257 -2.90 -0.11 -18.58
N TYR A 258 -4.16 0.01 -18.95
CA TYR A 258 -4.63 0.85 -20.03
C TYR A 258 -5.67 1.83 -19.52
N LEU A 259 -5.31 3.10 -19.46
CA LEU A 259 -6.18 4.19 -19.01
C LEU A 259 -6.08 5.35 -19.98
N SER A 260 -7.20 6.03 -20.24
CA SER A 260 -7.17 7.27 -21.01
C SER A 260 -7.04 8.50 -20.12
N PRO A 261 -6.50 9.61 -20.64
CA PRO A 261 -6.52 10.91 -19.94
C PRO A 261 -7.94 11.33 -19.55
N GLU A 262 -8.92 11.09 -20.42
CA GLU A 262 -10.33 11.39 -20.18
C GLU A 262 -10.89 10.63 -18.97
N PHE A 263 -10.53 9.34 -18.81
CA PHE A 263 -10.92 8.59 -17.64
C PHE A 263 -10.37 9.19 -16.35
N LEU A 264 -9.08 9.57 -16.33
CA LEU A 264 -8.47 10.18 -15.14
C LEU A 264 -9.07 11.55 -14.84
N VAL A 265 -9.38 12.36 -15.84
CA VAL A 265 -10.11 13.63 -15.63
C VAL A 265 -11.50 13.37 -15.07
N SER A 266 -12.21 12.36 -15.56
CA SER A 266 -13.52 11.96 -15.04
C SER A 266 -13.43 11.46 -13.59
N LEU A 267 -12.39 10.68 -13.24
CA LEU A 267 -12.09 10.27 -11.88
C LEU A 267 -11.86 11.47 -10.95
N LEU A 268 -11.02 12.41 -11.37
CA LEU A 268 -10.73 13.63 -10.60
C LEU A 268 -12.01 14.46 -10.38
N ARG A 269 -12.83 14.64 -11.43
CA ARG A 269 -14.12 15.34 -11.33
C ARG A 269 -15.09 14.63 -10.40
N GLY A 270 -15.16 13.31 -10.47
CA GLY A 270 -15.98 12.50 -9.57
C GLY A 270 -15.53 12.64 -8.11
N MET A 271 -14.23 12.55 -7.88
CA MET A 271 -13.64 12.76 -6.54
C MET A 271 -13.88 14.18 -6.01
N ALA A 272 -13.79 15.21 -6.86
CA ALA A 272 -14.06 16.60 -6.46
C ALA A 272 -15.49 16.83 -5.94
N ARG A 273 -16.44 15.99 -6.35
CA ARG A 273 -17.83 16.01 -5.89
C ARG A 273 -18.09 15.10 -4.68
N SER A 274 -17.13 14.28 -4.31
CA SER A 274 -17.29 13.34 -3.20
C SER A 274 -17.05 13.99 -1.85
N ARG A 275 -17.62 13.41 -0.80
CA ARG A 275 -17.33 13.82 0.59
C ARG A 275 -15.87 13.65 1.00
N HIS A 276 -15.10 12.89 0.22
CA HIS A 276 -13.69 12.57 0.46
C HIS A 276 -12.72 13.47 -0.31
N TYR A 277 -13.24 14.48 -1.02
CA TYR A 277 -12.41 15.36 -1.85
C TYR A 277 -11.24 15.97 -1.10
N LYS A 278 -11.51 16.53 0.08
CA LYS A 278 -10.48 17.20 0.89
C LYS A 278 -9.32 16.26 1.24
N ASP A 279 -9.64 15.06 1.69
CA ASP A 279 -8.64 14.06 2.05
C ASP A 279 -7.85 13.58 0.82
N TYR A 280 -8.56 13.33 -0.28
CA TYR A 280 -7.94 12.94 -1.55
C TYR A 280 -7.03 14.04 -2.10
N LEU A 281 -7.48 15.29 -2.12
CA LEU A 281 -6.68 16.44 -2.55
C LEU A 281 -5.38 16.54 -1.75
N HIS A 282 -5.46 16.46 -0.44
CA HIS A 282 -4.30 16.56 0.44
C HIS A 282 -3.37 15.34 0.38
N SER A 283 -3.85 14.20 -0.11
CA SER A 283 -3.00 13.05 -0.38
C SER A 283 -2.11 13.23 -1.62
N LEU A 284 -2.40 14.19 -2.49
CA LEU A 284 -1.61 14.43 -3.69
C LEU A 284 -0.40 15.33 -3.40
N PRO A 285 0.80 15.00 -3.94
CA PRO A 285 1.98 15.83 -3.77
C PRO A 285 1.86 17.17 -4.51
N ARG A 286 2.62 18.17 -4.04
CA ARG A 286 2.69 19.51 -4.62
C ARG A 286 4.10 19.83 -5.11
N PRO A 287 4.25 20.57 -6.21
CA PRO A 287 5.55 21.01 -6.70
C PRO A 287 6.32 21.84 -5.65
N GLY A 288 7.62 21.58 -5.53
CA GLY A 288 8.50 22.32 -4.63
C GLY A 288 8.38 21.96 -3.13
N ARG A 289 7.50 21.04 -2.75
CA ARG A 289 7.42 20.53 -1.37
C ARG A 289 8.38 19.37 -1.16
N ALA A 290 9.04 19.35 0.01
CA ALA A 290 10.11 18.39 0.32
C ALA A 290 9.58 16.97 0.56
N ASP A 291 8.31 16.82 0.90
CA ASP A 291 7.65 15.61 1.36
C ASP A 291 7.12 14.70 0.23
N GLY A 292 7.42 15.02 -1.04
CA GLY A 292 6.89 14.26 -2.17
C GLY A 292 7.81 14.16 -3.38
N THR A 293 7.36 13.37 -4.35
CA THR A 293 8.08 13.12 -5.62
C THR A 293 8.21 14.35 -6.52
N LEU A 294 7.52 15.44 -6.19
CA LEU A 294 7.47 16.67 -6.99
C LEU A 294 8.37 17.80 -6.45
N LYS A 295 9.26 17.53 -5.51
CA LYS A 295 10.09 18.54 -4.84
C LYS A 295 10.93 19.41 -5.79
N THR A 296 11.33 18.87 -6.93
CA THR A 296 12.15 19.57 -7.95
C THR A 296 11.35 20.04 -9.16
N ARG A 297 10.02 19.84 -9.15
CA ARG A 297 9.17 20.24 -10.29
C ARG A 297 8.84 21.73 -10.25
N LEU A 298 8.65 22.31 -11.44
CA LEU A 298 8.33 23.71 -11.65
C LEU A 298 9.33 24.65 -10.92
N PRO A 299 10.66 24.49 -11.10
CA PRO A 299 11.65 25.16 -10.27
C PRO A 299 11.58 26.70 -10.39
N LYS A 300 11.15 27.21 -11.54
CA LYS A 300 11.06 28.65 -11.83
C LYS A 300 9.70 29.26 -11.50
N ALA A 301 8.69 28.46 -11.17
CA ALA A 301 7.36 28.98 -10.88
C ALA A 301 7.30 29.64 -9.50
N PRO A 302 6.54 30.75 -9.35
CA PRO A 302 6.27 31.36 -8.06
C PRO A 302 5.64 30.36 -7.08
N SER A 303 5.92 30.52 -5.78
CA SER A 303 5.33 29.65 -4.75
C SER A 303 3.81 29.70 -4.77
N ALA A 304 3.20 30.88 -4.98
CA ALA A 304 1.75 31.04 -5.07
C ALA A 304 1.12 30.19 -6.19
N VAL A 305 1.82 29.99 -7.31
CA VAL A 305 1.36 29.10 -8.39
C VAL A 305 1.53 27.63 -7.99
N LYS A 306 2.71 27.26 -7.47
CA LYS A 306 3.00 25.88 -7.02
C LYS A 306 2.05 25.41 -5.93
N ASP A 307 1.64 26.30 -5.04
CA ASP A 307 0.76 25.97 -3.90
C ASP A 307 -0.68 25.64 -4.32
N ARG A 308 -1.07 25.99 -5.53
CA ARG A 308 -2.38 25.65 -6.12
C ARG A 308 -2.40 24.33 -6.88
N ILE A 309 -1.24 23.71 -7.16
CA ILE A 309 -1.11 22.51 -7.98
C ILE A 309 -0.97 21.28 -7.09
N TYR A 310 -1.90 20.36 -7.21
CA TYR A 310 -1.93 19.07 -6.54
C TYR A 310 -1.98 17.97 -7.59
N MET A 311 -0.90 17.18 -7.74
CA MET A 311 -0.85 16.21 -8.84
C MET A 311 -0.02 14.98 -8.51
N LYS A 312 -0.46 13.83 -9.02
CA LYS A 312 0.31 12.59 -9.00
C LYS A 312 1.13 12.48 -10.28
N SER A 313 2.38 12.03 -10.14
CA SER A 313 3.24 11.66 -11.28
C SER A 313 3.28 10.15 -11.49
N GLY A 314 3.42 9.73 -12.74
CA GLY A 314 3.75 8.38 -13.16
C GLY A 314 4.99 8.37 -14.05
N SER A 315 5.87 7.38 -13.89
CA SER A 315 7.08 7.25 -14.70
C SER A 315 7.51 5.80 -14.81
N MET A 316 7.70 5.36 -16.04
CA MET A 316 8.41 4.13 -16.38
C MET A 316 9.16 4.34 -17.68
N ASN A 317 9.90 3.34 -18.14
CA ASN A 317 10.63 3.45 -19.40
C ASN A 317 9.67 3.75 -20.58
N GLY A 318 9.89 4.87 -21.25
CA GLY A 318 9.05 5.35 -22.36
C GLY A 318 7.70 5.96 -21.95
N VAL A 319 7.40 6.11 -20.64
CA VAL A 319 6.13 6.66 -20.16
C VAL A 319 6.36 7.77 -19.14
N ARG A 320 5.63 8.87 -19.28
CA ARG A 320 5.58 9.96 -18.30
C ARG A 320 4.20 10.56 -18.20
N CYS A 321 3.64 10.59 -16.99
CA CYS A 321 2.27 11.05 -16.76
C CYS A 321 2.18 12.01 -15.58
N PHE A 322 1.22 12.94 -15.66
CA PHE A 322 0.78 13.80 -14.56
C PHE A 322 -0.72 13.94 -14.60
N SER A 323 -1.38 13.81 -13.44
CA SER A 323 -2.82 14.02 -13.32
C SER A 323 -3.14 14.63 -11.96
N GLY A 324 -4.08 15.56 -11.92
CA GLY A 324 -4.41 16.23 -10.67
C GLY A 324 -5.29 17.47 -10.83
N TYR A 325 -5.14 18.37 -9.89
CA TYR A 325 -5.92 19.58 -9.76
C TYR A 325 -5.04 20.83 -9.79
N ILE A 326 -5.58 21.89 -10.39
CA ILE A 326 -5.08 23.24 -10.23
C ILE A 326 -6.21 24.04 -9.57
N LEU A 327 -5.99 24.51 -8.35
CA LEU A 327 -6.95 25.33 -7.64
C LEU A 327 -6.95 26.75 -8.19
N PRO A 328 -8.10 27.43 -8.22
CA PRO A 328 -8.21 28.79 -8.73
C PRO A 328 -7.48 29.80 -7.85
N SER A 329 -7.01 30.87 -8.49
CA SER A 329 -6.34 31.98 -7.81
C SER A 329 -7.30 32.86 -7.01
N ASP A 330 -8.56 32.93 -7.43
CA ASP A 330 -9.66 33.69 -6.81
C ASP A 330 -10.36 32.97 -5.66
N GLY A 331 -9.98 31.72 -5.38
CA GLY A 331 -10.59 30.89 -4.34
C GLY A 331 -11.98 30.33 -4.71
N ASN A 332 -12.50 30.59 -5.91
CA ASN A 332 -13.76 30.02 -6.36
C ASN A 332 -13.58 28.57 -6.81
N SER A 333 -13.94 27.62 -5.94
CA SER A 333 -13.75 26.18 -6.18
C SER A 333 -14.39 25.65 -7.47
N GLN A 334 -15.36 26.36 -8.05
CA GLN A 334 -15.99 25.98 -9.31
C GLN A 334 -15.02 26.12 -10.51
N ASN A 335 -13.99 26.97 -10.36
CA ASN A 335 -12.94 27.18 -11.36
C ASN A 335 -11.78 26.20 -11.23
N THR A 336 -11.88 25.16 -10.37
CA THR A 336 -10.83 24.15 -10.23
C THR A 336 -10.64 23.38 -11.54
N ILE A 337 -9.41 23.40 -12.08
CA ILE A 337 -9.06 22.61 -13.26
C ILE A 337 -8.68 21.18 -12.84
N CYS A 338 -9.33 20.20 -13.47
CA CYS A 338 -8.90 18.79 -13.44
C CYS A 338 -8.11 18.50 -14.71
N PHE A 339 -6.91 17.98 -14.61
CA PHE A 339 -6.07 17.71 -15.79
C PHE A 339 -5.44 16.31 -15.75
N SER A 340 -5.13 15.80 -16.93
CA SER A 340 -4.32 14.59 -17.13
C SER A 340 -3.47 14.72 -18.37
N ILE A 341 -2.16 14.55 -18.22
CA ILE A 341 -1.17 14.58 -19.30
C ILE A 341 -0.48 13.22 -19.31
N MET A 342 -0.57 12.51 -20.42
CA MET A 342 0.06 11.20 -20.62
C MET A 342 0.94 11.22 -21.86
N VAL A 343 2.21 10.85 -21.69
CA VAL A 343 3.16 10.67 -22.78
C VAL A 343 3.65 9.24 -22.77
N ASN A 344 3.41 8.53 -23.87
CA ASN A 344 3.82 7.14 -24.05
C ASN A 344 4.80 7.02 -25.21
N ASN A 345 5.66 6.02 -25.17
CA ASN A 345 6.60 5.65 -26.22
C ASN A 345 7.50 6.82 -26.65
N TYR A 346 7.82 7.75 -25.73
CA TYR A 346 8.72 8.83 -26.07
C TYR A 346 10.15 8.31 -26.27
N VAL A 347 10.83 8.85 -27.27
CA VAL A 347 12.23 8.55 -27.58
C VAL A 347 13.10 9.69 -27.06
N GLY A 348 14.13 9.35 -26.32
CA GLY A 348 15.07 10.31 -25.75
C GLY A 348 15.05 10.38 -24.22
N SER A 349 15.70 11.42 -23.67
CA SER A 349 15.85 11.52 -22.21
C SER A 349 14.69 12.25 -21.55
N GLN A 350 14.35 11.83 -20.34
CA GLN A 350 13.38 12.52 -19.48
C GLN A 350 13.76 13.98 -19.22
N THR A 351 15.05 14.32 -19.25
CA THR A 351 15.54 15.68 -19.04
C THR A 351 15.07 16.65 -20.13
N LYS A 352 14.87 16.17 -21.37
CA LYS A 352 14.33 16.98 -22.47
C LYS A 352 12.81 17.09 -22.41
N LEU A 353 12.12 16.04 -21.99
CA LEU A 353 10.65 16.03 -21.88
C LEU A 353 10.15 16.83 -20.68
N ALA A 354 10.87 16.81 -19.58
CA ALA A 354 10.45 17.42 -18.33
C ALA A 354 10.11 18.91 -18.44
N PRO A 355 10.92 19.77 -19.08
CA PRO A 355 10.59 21.20 -19.24
C PRO A 355 9.35 21.44 -20.09
N VAL A 356 9.07 20.61 -21.10
CA VAL A 356 7.88 20.71 -21.94
C VAL A 356 6.62 20.44 -21.12
N LEU A 357 6.62 19.39 -20.31
CA LEU A 357 5.50 19.06 -19.44
C LEU A 357 5.31 20.11 -18.33
N ASP A 358 6.42 20.66 -17.81
CA ASP A 358 6.36 21.76 -16.85
C ASP A 358 5.72 23.01 -17.45
N ALA A 359 6.05 23.35 -18.72
CA ALA A 359 5.47 24.48 -19.41
C ALA A 359 3.97 24.32 -19.62
N LEU A 360 3.51 23.13 -20.04
CA LEU A 360 2.07 22.83 -20.18
C LEU A 360 1.30 22.98 -18.87
N ILE A 361 1.86 22.46 -17.76
CA ILE A 361 1.21 22.57 -16.45
C ILE A 361 1.15 24.03 -15.99
N LEU A 362 2.21 24.81 -16.25
CA LEU A 362 2.24 26.23 -15.90
C LEU A 362 1.25 27.04 -16.73
N GLU A 363 1.11 26.75 -18.01
CA GLU A 363 0.12 27.41 -18.87
C GLU A 363 -1.30 27.21 -18.33
N LEU A 364 -1.67 25.96 -18.03
CA LEU A 364 -2.95 25.65 -17.38
C LEU A 364 -3.13 26.39 -16.05
N ALA A 365 -2.06 26.56 -15.27
CA ALA A 365 -2.13 27.27 -13.99
C ALA A 365 -2.23 28.80 -14.13
N ASN A 366 -1.77 29.35 -15.23
CA ASN A 366 -1.84 30.80 -15.53
C ASN A 366 -3.21 31.19 -16.10
N GLU A 367 -3.90 30.27 -16.78
CA GLU A 367 -5.26 30.49 -17.30
C GLU A 367 -6.33 30.51 -16.19
N ASN A 368 -5.96 30.14 -14.95
CA ASN A 368 -6.83 29.99 -13.80
C ASN A 368 -6.34 30.92 -12.65
#